data_2b3f6c851b86464d20c4ac686c5f09d7
#
_entry.id   2b3f6c851b86464d20c4ac686c5f09d7
#
_cell.length_a   1.000
_cell.length_b   1.000
_cell.length_c   1.000
_cell.angle_alpha   90.00
_cell.angle_beta   90.00
_cell.angle_gamma   90.00
#
_symmetry.space_group_name_H-M   'P 1'
#
loop_
_entity.id
_entity.type
_entity.pdbx_description
1 polymer ?
#
loop_
_entity_poly.entity_id
_entity_poly.type
_entity_poly.pdbx_seq_one_letter_code
_entity_poly.pdbx_strand_id
1 'polypeptide(L)'
;MKLHWKSQALVASVAAVLASLSGCAPFNYTLPDSPVASASVAPMQPRPRVALVLSSGGPRGYAKIGVMRVLEEAGIEVDLVVGTSVGSLLGAFWADGRSAAEIDAISQDGGPLTLFDLSPFADRGWIHGQRLQDYVNAQLGNKTIEQFSRRLVVGATRRVDKAPVFFTQGNVGVAVRASSAVPGVISPVGIQGTEYEDGDESLPLAVRAARQAGARFVIAVDVTPRPETTPPDASPAQVERLAKRRSRIAPEAQQADFVLHAELAYEAAPTSSYFRYARATGEQSARKQLPALLARLRAADISVSAMHK
;
A
#
# COMPACT_ATOMS: atom_id res chain seq x y z
N MET A 1 18.02 -3.29 63.04
CA MET A 1 17.43 -4.20 62.06
C MET A 1 16.16 -3.60 61.33
N LYS A 2 15.72 -2.38 61.63
CA LYS A 2 14.52 -1.75 61.02
C LYS A 2 14.80 -0.72 59.90
N LEU A 3 16.06 -0.36 59.64
CA LEU A 3 16.42 0.67 58.66
C LEU A 3 16.62 0.11 57.25
N HIS A 4 17.02 -1.18 57.08
CA HIS A 4 17.21 -1.78 55.74
C HIS A 4 15.91 -2.11 55.00
N TRP A 5 14.81 -2.33 55.68
CA TRP A 5 13.50 -2.63 55.02
C TRP A 5 12.92 -1.42 54.29
N LYS A 6 13.06 -0.20 54.88
CA LYS A 6 12.49 1.00 54.23
C LYS A 6 13.23 1.39 52.95
N SER A 7 14.57 1.15 52.89
CA SER A 7 15.34 1.44 51.68
C SER A 7 15.07 0.44 50.56
N GLN A 8 14.85 -0.84 50.85
CA GLN A 8 14.47 -1.82 49.81
C GLN A 8 13.07 -1.59 49.25
N ALA A 9 12.10 -1.17 50.07
CA ALA A 9 10.76 -0.83 49.60
C ALA A 9 10.75 0.43 48.70
N LEU A 10 11.60 1.43 49.02
CA LEU A 10 11.72 2.64 48.20
C LEU A 10 12.39 2.35 46.85
N VAL A 11 13.42 1.52 46.80
CA VAL A 11 14.09 1.08 45.56
C VAL A 11 13.16 0.25 44.70
N ALA A 12 12.38 -0.65 45.27
CA ALA A 12 11.38 -1.44 44.55
C ALA A 12 10.26 -0.57 43.95
N SER A 13 9.80 0.46 44.69
CA SER A 13 8.78 1.38 44.22
C SER A 13 9.28 2.29 43.09
N VAL A 14 10.54 2.76 43.17
CA VAL A 14 11.16 3.56 42.08
C VAL A 14 11.40 2.71 40.83
N ALA A 15 11.82 1.45 41.00
CA ALA A 15 11.99 0.53 39.88
C ALA A 15 10.64 0.20 39.20
N ALA A 16 9.55 0.04 39.96
CA ALA A 16 8.22 -0.19 39.43
C ALA A 16 7.67 1.04 38.68
N VAL A 17 7.92 2.25 39.16
CA VAL A 17 7.54 3.50 38.48
C VAL A 17 8.37 3.72 37.20
N LEU A 18 9.66 3.38 37.21
CA LEU A 18 10.51 3.44 36.00
C LEU A 18 10.11 2.38 34.96
N ALA A 19 9.66 1.20 35.37
CA ALA A 19 9.14 0.18 34.49
C ALA A 19 7.78 0.55 33.86
N SER A 20 6.96 1.35 34.57
CA SER A 20 5.68 1.85 34.03
C SER A 20 5.83 3.02 33.06
N LEU A 21 6.99 3.70 33.02
CA LEU A 21 7.31 4.74 32.05
C LEU A 21 7.81 4.19 30.71
N SER A 22 8.07 2.90 30.60
CA SER A 22 8.49 2.25 29.34
C SER A 22 7.32 2.06 28.34
N GLY A 23 6.10 2.41 28.69
CA GLY A 23 4.89 2.13 27.90
C GLY A 23 4.62 3.07 26.73
N CYS A 24 5.45 4.09 26.50
CA CYS A 24 5.21 5.10 25.44
C CYS A 24 6.35 5.22 24.42
N ALA A 25 7.24 4.22 24.30
CA ALA A 25 8.23 4.26 23.24
C ALA A 25 7.52 4.06 21.87
N PRO A 26 7.79 4.89 20.86
CA PRO A 26 7.23 4.72 19.53
C PRO A 26 7.63 3.34 18.98
N PHE A 27 6.72 2.72 18.22
CA PHE A 27 7.01 1.43 17.60
C PHE A 27 8.27 1.54 16.72
N ASN A 28 9.22 0.63 16.92
CA ASN A 28 10.43 0.54 16.11
C ASN A 28 10.77 -0.93 15.83
N TYR A 29 10.67 -1.32 14.57
CA TYR A 29 10.96 -2.68 14.11
C TYR A 29 12.46 -2.84 13.89
N THR A 30 13.10 -3.74 14.63
CA THR A 30 14.56 -3.93 14.63
C THR A 30 14.99 -5.39 14.43
N LEU A 31 14.07 -6.28 14.03
CA LEU A 31 14.36 -7.69 13.80
C LEU A 31 15.24 -7.88 12.55
N PRO A 32 15.89 -9.04 12.39
CA PRO A 32 16.79 -9.31 11.25
C PRO A 32 16.14 -9.19 9.87
N ASP A 33 14.83 -9.40 9.78
CA ASP A 33 14.03 -9.27 8.57
C ASP A 33 13.47 -7.84 8.35
N SER A 34 14.02 -6.82 9.03
CA SER A 34 13.59 -5.43 8.85
C SER A 34 13.65 -5.02 7.38
N PRO A 35 12.58 -4.39 6.85
CA PRO A 35 12.62 -3.83 5.51
C PRO A 35 13.72 -2.77 5.38
N VAL A 36 14.46 -2.80 4.27
CA VAL A 36 15.50 -1.81 3.97
C VAL A 36 14.94 -0.78 2.99
N ALA A 37 14.87 0.48 3.42
CA ALA A 37 14.41 1.57 2.60
C ALA A 37 15.49 2.07 1.65
N SER A 38 15.13 2.30 0.39
CA SER A 38 15.99 2.93 -0.62
C SER A 38 15.29 4.12 -1.25
N ALA A 39 16.04 5.16 -1.63
CA ALA A 39 15.52 6.31 -2.37
C ALA A 39 15.20 5.97 -3.84
N SER A 40 15.72 4.86 -4.36
CA SER A 40 15.50 4.37 -5.72
C SER A 40 15.44 2.86 -5.77
N VAL A 41 14.85 2.32 -6.84
CA VAL A 41 14.82 0.88 -7.09
C VAL A 41 15.96 0.51 -8.05
N ALA A 42 16.80 -0.44 -7.64
CA ALA A 42 17.86 -0.95 -8.51
C ALA A 42 17.26 -1.68 -9.73
N PRO A 43 17.92 -1.62 -10.91
CA PRO A 43 17.52 -2.41 -12.08
C PRO A 43 17.44 -3.90 -11.74
N MET A 44 16.34 -4.54 -12.09
CA MET A 44 16.08 -5.95 -11.80
C MET A 44 16.52 -6.85 -12.96
N GLN A 45 17.01 -8.04 -12.63
CA GLN A 45 17.36 -9.07 -13.61
C GLN A 45 16.59 -10.39 -13.33
N PRO A 46 16.01 -11.02 -14.34
CA PRO A 46 15.78 -10.49 -15.68
C PRO A 46 14.88 -9.24 -15.65
N ARG A 47 14.96 -8.38 -16.67
CA ARG A 47 14.14 -7.17 -16.75
C ARG A 47 12.65 -7.52 -16.73
N PRO A 48 11.80 -6.84 -15.93
CA PRO A 48 10.36 -7.05 -15.97
C PRO A 48 9.81 -6.70 -17.37
N ARG A 49 9.02 -7.60 -17.95
CA ARG A 49 8.31 -7.33 -19.22
C ARG A 49 7.18 -6.35 -18.96
N VAL A 50 6.32 -6.67 -17.97
CA VAL A 50 5.19 -5.87 -17.57
C VAL A 50 5.27 -5.58 -16.07
N ALA A 51 5.16 -4.33 -15.72
CA ALA A 51 4.95 -3.87 -14.35
C ALA A 51 3.52 -3.36 -14.17
N LEU A 52 2.89 -3.71 -13.04
CA LEU A 52 1.62 -3.17 -12.59
C LEU A 52 1.87 -2.23 -11.40
N VAL A 53 1.54 -0.95 -11.58
CA VAL A 53 1.68 0.06 -10.53
C VAL A 53 0.32 0.38 -9.94
N LEU A 54 0.15 0.10 -8.68
CA LEU A 54 -1.10 0.26 -7.93
C LEU A 54 -1.02 1.50 -7.03
N SER A 55 -1.79 2.53 -7.36
CA SER A 55 -1.83 3.77 -6.58
C SER A 55 -2.30 3.53 -5.14
N SER A 56 -2.04 4.47 -4.24
CA SER A 56 -2.76 4.60 -2.97
C SER A 56 -4.26 4.87 -3.20
N GLY A 57 -5.05 5.16 -2.18
CA GLY A 57 -6.43 5.60 -2.34
C GLY A 57 -7.43 5.15 -1.28
N GLY A 58 -6.98 4.52 -0.19
CA GLY A 58 -7.86 4.06 0.90
C GLY A 58 -9.02 3.19 0.39
N PRO A 59 -10.29 3.48 0.74
CA PRO A 59 -11.44 2.70 0.30
C PRO A 59 -11.59 2.57 -1.22
N ARG A 60 -11.17 3.59 -2.00
CA ARG A 60 -11.18 3.56 -3.48
C ARG A 60 -10.28 2.47 -4.04
N GLY A 61 -9.26 2.08 -3.29
CA GLY A 61 -8.30 1.06 -3.68
C GLY A 61 -8.90 -0.29 -4.01
N TYR A 62 -10.07 -0.61 -3.47
CA TYR A 62 -10.78 -1.87 -3.77
C TYR A 62 -11.17 -2.01 -5.24
N ALA A 63 -11.26 -0.90 -6.00
CA ALA A 63 -11.44 -0.95 -7.45
C ALA A 63 -10.33 -1.72 -8.17
N LYS A 64 -9.12 -1.75 -7.61
CA LYS A 64 -7.97 -2.48 -8.17
C LYS A 64 -8.21 -3.98 -8.23
N ILE A 65 -9.02 -4.55 -7.33
CA ILE A 65 -9.39 -5.98 -7.36
C ILE A 65 -10.17 -6.29 -8.65
N GLY A 66 -11.12 -5.43 -9.01
CA GLY A 66 -11.84 -5.56 -10.28
C GLY A 66 -10.93 -5.40 -11.50
N VAL A 67 -9.97 -4.47 -11.44
CA VAL A 67 -8.93 -4.30 -12.48
C VAL A 67 -8.08 -5.56 -12.60
N MET A 68 -7.58 -6.09 -11.49
CA MET A 68 -6.77 -7.32 -11.45
C MET A 68 -7.49 -8.49 -12.11
N ARG A 69 -8.80 -8.67 -11.81
CA ARG A 69 -9.63 -9.71 -12.43
C ARG A 69 -9.62 -9.60 -13.96
N VAL A 70 -9.82 -8.41 -14.50
CA VAL A 70 -9.83 -8.19 -15.95
C VAL A 70 -8.47 -8.46 -16.59
N LEU A 71 -7.37 -8.09 -15.91
CA LEU A 71 -6.02 -8.38 -16.39
C LEU A 71 -5.73 -9.89 -16.40
N GLU A 72 -6.15 -10.62 -15.36
CA GLU A 72 -6.02 -12.09 -15.28
C GLU A 72 -6.84 -12.77 -16.39
N GLU A 73 -8.11 -12.42 -16.54
CA GLU A 73 -8.97 -12.98 -17.59
C GLU A 73 -8.44 -12.69 -18.99
N ALA A 74 -7.78 -11.55 -19.17
CA ALA A 74 -7.15 -11.20 -20.44
C ALA A 74 -5.79 -11.89 -20.66
N GLY A 75 -5.30 -12.70 -19.72
CA GLY A 75 -4.01 -13.37 -19.80
C GLY A 75 -2.80 -12.42 -19.76
N ILE A 76 -2.95 -11.24 -19.15
CA ILE A 76 -1.85 -10.28 -19.01
C ILE A 76 -0.96 -10.68 -17.83
N GLU A 77 0.21 -11.22 -18.16
CA GLU A 77 1.21 -11.63 -17.17
C GLU A 77 1.96 -10.41 -16.64
N VAL A 78 2.02 -10.28 -15.30
CA VAL A 78 2.73 -9.20 -14.60
C VAL A 78 3.96 -9.78 -13.90
N ASP A 79 5.14 -9.23 -14.19
CA ASP A 79 6.42 -9.68 -13.62
C ASP A 79 6.81 -8.86 -12.37
N LEU A 80 6.31 -7.63 -12.27
CA LEU A 80 6.61 -6.69 -11.20
C LEU A 80 5.34 -5.98 -10.73
N VAL A 81 5.10 -5.98 -9.43
CA VAL A 81 4.06 -5.18 -8.80
C VAL A 81 4.71 -4.05 -8.00
N VAL A 82 4.24 -2.83 -8.20
CA VAL A 82 4.62 -1.66 -7.38
C VAL A 82 3.37 -1.14 -6.70
N GLY A 83 3.38 -1.05 -5.39
CA GLY A 83 2.19 -0.64 -4.63
C GLY A 83 2.47 0.46 -3.61
N THR A 84 1.48 1.36 -3.42
CA THR A 84 1.50 2.40 -2.40
C THR A 84 0.22 2.31 -1.55
N SER A 85 0.34 2.32 -0.21
CA SER A 85 -0.79 2.25 0.73
C SER A 85 -1.66 1.00 0.46
N VAL A 86 -2.97 1.14 0.31
CA VAL A 86 -3.86 0.04 -0.09
C VAL A 86 -3.39 -0.67 -1.37
N GLY A 87 -2.67 0.03 -2.26
CA GLY A 87 -2.04 -0.58 -3.44
C GLY A 87 -0.91 -1.54 -3.06
N SER A 88 -0.16 -1.27 -1.99
CA SER A 88 0.86 -2.18 -1.48
C SER A 88 0.24 -3.42 -0.81
N LEU A 89 -0.86 -3.24 -0.08
CA LEU A 89 -1.61 -4.35 0.53
C LEU A 89 -2.12 -5.33 -0.52
N LEU A 90 -2.88 -4.84 -1.50
CA LEU A 90 -3.43 -5.68 -2.58
C LEU A 90 -2.32 -6.25 -3.47
N GLY A 91 -1.30 -5.41 -3.74
CA GLY A 91 -0.13 -5.79 -4.52
C GLY A 91 0.70 -6.90 -3.89
N ALA A 92 0.81 -6.93 -2.57
CA ALA A 92 1.52 -8.00 -1.85
C ALA A 92 0.83 -9.37 -2.03
N PHE A 93 -0.50 -9.41 -1.93
CA PHE A 93 -1.26 -10.65 -2.19
C PHE A 93 -1.12 -11.11 -3.65
N TRP A 94 -1.18 -10.19 -4.61
CA TRP A 94 -0.99 -10.56 -6.01
C TRP A 94 0.45 -10.98 -6.30
N ALA A 95 1.45 -10.33 -5.71
CA ALA A 95 2.85 -10.72 -5.86
C ALA A 95 3.13 -12.11 -5.27
N ASP A 96 2.42 -12.51 -4.22
CA ASP A 96 2.47 -13.88 -3.67
C ASP A 96 1.85 -14.93 -4.60
N GLY A 97 1.09 -14.53 -5.62
CA GLY A 97 0.46 -15.43 -6.59
C GLY A 97 -1.03 -15.64 -6.38
N ARG A 98 -1.65 -14.92 -5.42
CA ARG A 98 -3.11 -14.96 -5.23
C ARG A 98 -3.83 -14.42 -6.45
N SER A 99 -4.91 -15.09 -6.85
CA SER A 99 -5.82 -14.62 -7.90
C SER A 99 -6.63 -13.41 -7.41
N ALA A 100 -7.21 -12.64 -8.34
CA ALA A 100 -8.12 -11.55 -8.00
C ALA A 100 -9.34 -12.05 -7.21
N ALA A 101 -9.81 -13.27 -7.47
CA ALA A 101 -10.91 -13.89 -6.72
C ALA A 101 -10.53 -14.20 -5.27
N GLU A 102 -9.34 -14.72 -5.02
CA GLU A 102 -8.83 -14.98 -3.66
C GLU A 102 -8.60 -13.66 -2.92
N ILE A 103 -8.04 -12.63 -3.56
CA ILE A 103 -7.87 -11.30 -2.97
C ILE A 103 -9.22 -10.68 -2.62
N ASP A 104 -10.23 -10.87 -3.48
CA ASP A 104 -11.60 -10.40 -3.22
C ASP A 104 -12.19 -11.11 -1.98
N ALA A 105 -12.06 -12.42 -1.88
CA ALA A 105 -12.51 -13.20 -0.72
C ALA A 105 -11.82 -12.75 0.57
N ILE A 106 -10.48 -12.63 0.56
CA ILE A 106 -9.68 -12.12 1.68
C ILE A 106 -10.15 -10.72 2.10
N SER A 107 -10.44 -9.85 1.13
CA SER A 107 -10.87 -8.48 1.39
C SER A 107 -12.26 -8.36 2.01
N GLN A 108 -13.08 -9.40 1.93
CA GLN A 108 -14.43 -9.47 2.49
C GLN A 108 -14.46 -10.17 3.87
N ASP A 109 -13.42 -10.92 4.20
CA ASP A 109 -13.32 -11.62 5.47
C ASP A 109 -13.18 -10.64 6.64
N GLY A 110 -14.11 -10.73 7.60
CA GLY A 110 -14.14 -9.87 8.78
C GLY A 110 -14.49 -8.39 8.57
N GLY A 111 -14.61 -7.94 7.33
CA GLY A 111 -14.96 -6.54 6.99
C GLY A 111 -13.82 -5.53 7.16
N PRO A 112 -14.06 -4.27 6.77
CA PRO A 112 -13.01 -3.25 6.63
C PRO A 112 -12.34 -2.82 7.94
N LEU A 113 -13.02 -2.98 9.07
CA LEU A 113 -12.53 -2.53 10.37
C LEU A 113 -11.69 -3.59 11.12
N THR A 114 -11.64 -4.82 10.64
CA THR A 114 -10.88 -5.89 11.30
C THR A 114 -9.38 -5.68 11.24
N LEU A 115 -8.90 -4.89 10.27
CA LEU A 115 -7.49 -4.54 10.12
C LEU A 115 -7.07 -3.35 11.00
N PHE A 116 -8.00 -2.72 11.73
CA PHE A 116 -7.74 -1.51 12.49
C PHE A 116 -7.80 -1.78 14.00
N ASP A 117 -6.65 -1.65 14.64
CA ASP A 117 -6.46 -1.70 16.08
C ASP A 117 -6.61 -0.29 16.67
N LEU A 118 -7.87 0.13 16.87
CA LEU A 118 -8.20 1.41 17.49
C LEU A 118 -7.66 1.45 18.93
N SER A 119 -6.96 2.53 19.28
CA SER A 119 -6.41 2.73 20.62
C SER A 119 -6.27 4.21 20.94
N PRO A 120 -6.68 4.65 22.15
CA PRO A 120 -6.41 5.99 22.63
C PRO A 120 -4.92 6.23 22.93
N PHE A 121 -4.12 5.17 22.95
CA PHE A 121 -2.66 5.21 23.19
C PHE A 121 -1.86 5.06 21.89
N ALA A 122 -2.50 5.12 20.71
CA ALA A 122 -1.80 5.13 19.44
C ALA A 122 -0.95 6.41 19.32
N ASP A 123 0.32 6.25 18.94
CA ASP A 123 1.24 7.37 18.77
C ASP A 123 0.84 8.21 17.55
N ARG A 124 0.48 9.47 17.77
CA ARG A 124 0.15 10.43 16.69
C ARG A 124 -0.93 9.97 15.72
N GLY A 125 -1.86 9.13 16.20
CA GLY A 125 -2.99 8.58 15.44
C GLY A 125 -4.06 8.01 16.37
N TRP A 126 -5.02 7.28 15.80
CA TRP A 126 -6.08 6.56 16.52
C TRP A 126 -5.97 5.04 16.35
N ILE A 127 -5.10 4.60 15.44
CA ILE A 127 -4.88 3.21 15.06
C ILE A 127 -3.39 2.92 15.18
N HIS A 128 -3.02 1.83 15.87
CA HIS A 128 -1.61 1.41 15.93
C HIS A 128 -1.09 0.87 14.61
N GLY A 129 -1.94 0.17 13.84
CA GLY A 129 -1.59 -0.49 12.60
C GLY A 129 -0.85 -1.84 12.78
N GLN A 130 -0.68 -2.31 14.01
CA GLN A 130 -0.05 -3.61 14.28
C GLN A 130 -0.91 -4.75 13.72
N ARG A 131 -2.23 -4.66 13.86
CA ARG A 131 -3.16 -5.67 13.36
C ARG A 131 -3.08 -5.82 11.84
N LEU A 132 -2.89 -4.73 11.10
CA LEU A 132 -2.65 -4.80 9.65
C LEU A 132 -1.37 -5.57 9.33
N GLN A 133 -0.27 -5.26 10.02
CA GLN A 133 1.00 -5.97 9.86
C GLN A 133 0.86 -7.46 10.14
N ASP A 134 0.26 -7.82 11.28
CA ASP A 134 0.10 -9.20 11.71
C ASP A 134 -0.80 -9.98 10.75
N TYR A 135 -1.87 -9.34 10.27
CA TYR A 135 -2.77 -9.92 9.29
C TYR A 135 -2.06 -10.23 7.97
N VAL A 136 -1.32 -9.26 7.43
CA VAL A 136 -0.55 -9.45 6.19
C VAL A 136 0.47 -10.57 6.36
N ASN A 137 1.21 -10.57 7.46
CA ASN A 137 2.20 -11.60 7.74
C ASN A 137 1.56 -13.00 7.87
N ALA A 138 0.45 -13.12 8.58
CA ALA A 138 -0.27 -14.39 8.73
C ALA A 138 -0.79 -14.91 7.37
N GLN A 139 -1.41 -14.05 6.57
CA GLN A 139 -1.95 -14.42 5.26
C GLN A 139 -0.86 -14.82 4.26
N LEU A 140 0.34 -14.24 4.37
CA LEU A 140 1.47 -14.46 3.46
C LEU A 140 2.55 -15.39 4.05
N GLY A 141 2.26 -16.07 5.18
CA GLY A 141 3.18 -17.04 5.79
C GLY A 141 4.48 -16.42 6.31
N ASN A 142 4.43 -15.19 6.82
CA ASN A 142 5.58 -14.42 7.30
C ASN A 142 6.72 -14.27 6.29
N LYS A 143 6.40 -14.26 5.00
CA LYS A 143 7.39 -14.08 3.93
C LYS A 143 8.00 -12.69 3.96
N THR A 144 9.23 -12.61 3.49
CA THR A 144 9.86 -11.36 3.09
C THR A 144 9.58 -11.04 1.63
N ILE A 145 9.71 -9.77 1.25
CA ILE A 145 9.34 -9.27 -0.10
C ILE A 145 10.08 -10.04 -1.20
N GLU A 146 11.35 -10.35 -1.00
CA GLU A 146 12.21 -11.05 -1.96
C GLU A 146 11.85 -12.53 -2.16
N GLN A 147 10.99 -13.11 -1.31
CA GLN A 147 10.54 -14.50 -1.40
C GLN A 147 9.32 -14.69 -2.29
N PHE A 148 8.75 -13.61 -2.82
CA PHE A 148 7.56 -13.70 -3.66
C PHE A 148 7.87 -14.20 -5.07
N SER A 149 6.92 -14.91 -5.65
CA SER A 149 7.03 -15.42 -7.03
C SER A 149 7.06 -14.31 -8.07
N ARG A 150 6.26 -13.24 -7.88
CA ARG A 150 6.34 -11.99 -8.62
C ARG A 150 7.08 -10.96 -7.78
N ARG A 151 7.91 -10.16 -8.41
CA ARG A 151 8.65 -9.10 -7.70
C ARG A 151 7.70 -8.04 -7.15
N LEU A 152 7.97 -7.57 -5.94
CA LEU A 152 7.19 -6.54 -5.27
C LEU A 152 8.09 -5.35 -4.90
N VAL A 153 7.56 -4.15 -5.10
CA VAL A 153 8.10 -2.89 -4.57
C VAL A 153 7.01 -2.21 -3.77
N VAL A 154 7.29 -1.88 -2.52
CA VAL A 154 6.38 -1.15 -1.64
C VAL A 154 6.87 0.26 -1.47
N GLY A 155 6.06 1.26 -1.90
CA GLY A 155 6.36 2.68 -1.74
C GLY A 155 5.86 3.21 -0.40
N ALA A 156 6.69 3.96 0.32
CA ALA A 156 6.34 4.68 1.55
C ALA A 156 6.95 6.07 1.55
N THR A 157 6.65 6.87 2.57
CA THR A 157 7.23 8.20 2.77
C THR A 157 8.11 8.20 4.00
N ARG A 158 9.37 8.64 3.89
CA ARG A 158 10.21 8.89 5.04
C ARG A 158 9.72 10.16 5.74
N ARG A 159 9.39 10.02 7.04
CA ARG A 159 8.63 11.06 7.75
C ARG A 159 9.40 12.36 7.93
N VAL A 160 10.71 12.29 8.19
CA VAL A 160 11.53 13.45 8.57
C VAL A 160 11.66 14.50 7.46
N ASP A 161 11.74 14.07 6.21
CA ASP A 161 11.97 14.93 5.04
C ASP A 161 10.91 14.79 3.93
N LYS A 162 9.90 13.95 4.19
CA LYS A 162 8.82 13.65 3.23
C LYS A 162 9.32 13.05 1.90
N ALA A 163 10.51 12.48 1.90
CA ALA A 163 11.06 11.83 0.72
C ALA A 163 10.36 10.48 0.45
N PRO A 164 10.05 10.16 -0.82
CA PRO A 164 9.60 8.83 -1.20
C PRO A 164 10.73 7.82 -0.99
N VAL A 165 10.36 6.64 -0.49
CA VAL A 165 11.26 5.50 -0.33
C VAL A 165 10.59 4.22 -0.81
N PHE A 166 11.41 3.23 -1.15
CA PHE A 166 10.97 1.94 -1.67
C PHE A 166 11.56 0.81 -0.85
N PHE A 167 10.72 -0.16 -0.49
CA PHE A 167 11.12 -1.44 0.10
C PHE A 167 11.04 -2.52 -0.98
N THR A 168 12.11 -3.24 -1.18
CA THR A 168 12.22 -4.36 -2.13
C THR A 168 12.64 -5.66 -1.43
N GLN A 169 12.87 -5.60 -0.12
CA GLN A 169 13.28 -6.73 0.72
C GLN A 169 12.82 -6.52 2.17
N GLY A 170 12.82 -7.61 2.93
CA GLY A 170 12.44 -7.64 4.34
C GLY A 170 10.96 -7.94 4.55
N ASN A 171 10.52 -7.89 5.81
CA ASN A 171 9.18 -8.28 6.26
C ASN A 171 8.08 -7.51 5.52
N VAL A 172 7.22 -8.23 4.81
CA VAL A 172 6.18 -7.63 3.96
C VAL A 172 5.11 -6.91 4.77
N GLY A 173 4.70 -7.47 5.91
CA GLY A 173 3.69 -6.85 6.77
C GLY A 173 4.15 -5.51 7.34
N VAL A 174 5.43 -5.41 7.73
CA VAL A 174 6.04 -4.16 8.21
C VAL A 174 6.10 -3.13 7.08
N ALA A 175 6.52 -3.53 5.87
CA ALA A 175 6.59 -2.63 4.72
C ALA A 175 5.20 -2.11 4.32
N VAL A 176 4.19 -2.99 4.27
CA VAL A 176 2.79 -2.62 3.97
C VAL A 176 2.21 -1.70 5.03
N ARG A 177 2.48 -1.97 6.33
CA ARG A 177 2.08 -1.09 7.43
C ARG A 177 2.71 0.29 7.29
N ALA A 178 4.02 0.38 7.02
CA ALA A 178 4.71 1.66 6.79
C ALA A 178 4.12 2.42 5.62
N SER A 179 3.83 1.73 4.51
CA SER A 179 3.19 2.28 3.31
C SER A 179 1.77 2.78 3.55
N SER A 180 1.09 2.30 4.61
CA SER A 180 -0.32 2.58 4.92
C SER A 180 -0.51 3.43 6.19
N ALA A 181 0.56 3.95 6.78
CA ALA A 181 0.54 4.74 8.00
C ALA A 181 0.07 6.18 7.74
N VAL A 182 -1.24 6.35 7.50
CA VAL A 182 -1.87 7.65 7.18
C VAL A 182 -1.67 8.64 8.34
N PRO A 183 -1.02 9.80 8.11
CA PRO A 183 -0.76 10.78 9.16
C PRO A 183 -2.02 11.22 9.90
N GLY A 184 -1.95 11.24 11.24
CA GLY A 184 -3.07 11.60 12.11
C GLY A 184 -4.16 10.54 12.25
N VAL A 185 -4.06 9.41 11.52
CA VAL A 185 -5.00 8.28 11.58
C VAL A 185 -4.32 7.01 12.09
N ILE A 186 -3.23 6.61 11.44
CA ILE A 186 -2.45 5.41 11.79
C ILE A 186 -1.07 5.88 12.28
N SER A 187 -0.59 5.27 13.36
CA SER A 187 0.72 5.57 13.93
C SER A 187 1.84 5.40 12.89
N PRO A 188 2.82 6.32 12.87
CA PRO A 188 4.02 6.14 12.06
C PRO A 188 4.74 4.83 12.41
N VAL A 189 5.47 4.29 11.46
CA VAL A 189 6.20 3.02 11.65
C VAL A 189 7.69 3.29 11.72
N GLY A 190 8.29 3.08 12.89
CA GLY A 190 9.74 3.05 13.04
C GLY A 190 10.32 1.76 12.47
N ILE A 191 11.35 1.87 11.64
CA ILE A 191 12.14 0.73 11.15
C ILE A 191 13.61 1.14 11.27
N GLN A 192 14.37 0.40 12.07
CA GLN A 192 15.81 0.66 12.33
C GLN A 192 16.08 2.14 12.70
N GLY A 193 15.21 2.71 13.56
CA GLY A 193 15.33 4.09 14.03
C GLY A 193 14.86 5.19 13.08
N THR A 194 14.39 4.86 11.88
CA THR A 194 13.80 5.80 10.92
C THR A 194 12.29 5.63 10.87
N GLU A 195 11.54 6.74 10.95
CA GLU A 195 10.08 6.71 10.88
C GLU A 195 9.56 6.87 9.45
N TYR A 196 8.54 6.08 9.14
CA TYR A 196 7.83 6.08 7.86
C TYR A 196 6.34 6.33 8.05
N GLU A 197 5.74 6.91 7.03
CA GLU A 197 4.30 7.18 6.92
C GLU A 197 3.78 6.81 5.54
N ASP A 198 2.47 6.95 5.33
CA ASP A 198 1.79 6.55 4.09
C ASP A 198 2.49 7.12 2.85
N GLY A 199 2.68 6.25 1.85
CA GLY A 199 3.30 6.63 0.59
C GLY A 199 2.48 7.65 -0.20
N ASP A 200 1.20 7.85 0.09
CA ASP A 200 0.36 8.91 -0.50
C ASP A 200 0.91 10.31 -0.25
N GLU A 201 1.62 10.48 0.86
CA GLU A 201 2.17 11.79 1.24
C GLU A 201 3.27 12.29 0.29
N SER A 202 4.00 11.40 -0.34
CA SER A 202 5.07 11.77 -1.30
C SER A 202 4.83 11.26 -2.72
N LEU A 203 4.40 10.02 -2.89
CA LEU A 203 4.32 9.37 -4.19
C LEU A 203 3.09 8.42 -4.30
N PRO A 204 1.88 8.98 -4.51
CA PRO A 204 0.63 8.20 -4.56
C PRO A 204 0.61 7.14 -5.67
N LEU A 205 1.35 7.34 -6.75
CA LEU A 205 1.45 6.45 -7.91
C LEU A 205 2.93 6.34 -8.31
N ALA A 206 3.60 5.25 -7.93
CA ALA A 206 5.05 5.12 -8.01
C ALA A 206 5.52 4.52 -9.35
N VAL A 207 5.18 5.13 -10.49
CA VAL A 207 5.58 4.66 -11.83
C VAL A 207 7.09 4.70 -12.00
N ARG A 208 7.76 5.73 -11.46
CA ARG A 208 9.22 5.83 -11.49
C ARG A 208 9.93 4.62 -10.92
N ALA A 209 9.37 3.97 -9.90
CA ALA A 209 9.96 2.77 -9.30
C ALA A 209 9.96 1.60 -10.30
N ALA A 210 8.87 1.42 -11.06
CA ALA A 210 8.81 0.41 -12.11
C ALA A 210 9.82 0.70 -13.25
N ARG A 211 9.98 1.98 -13.62
CA ARG A 211 10.97 2.41 -14.61
C ARG A 211 12.41 2.20 -14.14
N GLN A 212 12.72 2.54 -12.89
CA GLN A 212 14.02 2.29 -12.26
C GLN A 212 14.35 0.79 -12.20
N ALA A 213 13.35 -0.05 -11.89
CA ALA A 213 13.48 -1.51 -11.95
C ALA A 213 13.75 -2.04 -13.37
N GLY A 214 13.58 -1.22 -14.40
CA GLY A 214 13.83 -1.54 -15.81
C GLY A 214 12.63 -2.14 -16.53
N ALA A 215 11.40 -1.98 -16.02
CA ALA A 215 10.20 -2.49 -16.68
C ALA A 215 10.05 -2.00 -18.11
N ARG A 216 9.77 -2.94 -19.05
CA ARG A 216 9.60 -2.62 -20.48
C ARG A 216 8.25 -1.95 -20.75
N PHE A 217 7.20 -2.39 -20.07
CA PHE A 217 5.86 -1.84 -20.16
C PHE A 217 5.29 -1.61 -18.76
N VAL A 218 4.72 -0.44 -18.51
CA VAL A 218 4.17 -0.07 -17.22
C VAL A 218 2.68 0.23 -17.35
N ILE A 219 1.86 -0.60 -16.70
CA ILE A 219 0.43 -0.37 -16.50
C ILE A 219 0.27 0.31 -15.15
N ALA A 220 -0.22 1.53 -15.12
CA ALA A 220 -0.53 2.26 -13.88
C ALA A 220 -2.04 2.24 -13.63
N VAL A 221 -2.45 1.92 -12.40
CA VAL A 221 -3.86 1.93 -11.97
C VAL A 221 -4.09 3.10 -11.04
N ASP A 222 -4.82 4.11 -11.51
CA ASP A 222 -5.22 5.27 -10.73
C ASP A 222 -6.70 5.19 -10.32
N VAL A 223 -6.96 5.42 -9.03
CA VAL A 223 -8.31 5.42 -8.44
C VAL A 223 -8.71 6.81 -7.91
N THR A 224 -8.00 7.86 -8.31
CA THR A 224 -8.28 9.24 -7.88
C THR A 224 -9.53 9.75 -8.59
N PRO A 225 -10.53 10.31 -7.88
CA PRO A 225 -11.71 10.88 -8.53
C PRO A 225 -11.32 11.98 -9.50
N ARG A 226 -12.02 12.05 -10.63
CA ARG A 226 -11.81 13.13 -11.60
C ARG A 226 -12.31 14.46 -11.06
N PRO A 227 -11.70 15.61 -11.46
CA PRO A 227 -12.17 16.93 -11.04
C PRO A 227 -13.65 17.17 -11.32
N GLU A 228 -14.14 16.67 -12.45
CA GLU A 228 -15.51 16.82 -12.93
C GLU A 228 -16.56 16.13 -12.04
N THR A 229 -16.12 15.18 -11.21
CA THR A 229 -17.00 14.47 -10.25
C THR A 229 -17.11 15.19 -8.91
N THR A 230 -16.45 16.35 -8.73
CA THR A 230 -16.47 17.09 -7.48
C THR A 230 -17.87 17.67 -7.22
N PRO A 231 -18.53 17.31 -6.10
CA PRO A 231 -19.83 17.88 -5.76
C PRO A 231 -19.73 19.38 -5.47
N PRO A 232 -20.79 20.17 -5.74
CA PRO A 232 -20.78 21.61 -5.48
C PRO A 232 -20.57 21.97 -3.99
N ASP A 233 -20.97 21.10 -3.08
CA ASP A 233 -20.87 21.23 -1.62
C ASP A 233 -19.64 20.55 -1.03
N ALA A 234 -18.69 20.10 -1.86
CA ALA A 234 -17.45 19.47 -1.39
C ALA A 234 -16.66 20.43 -0.49
N SER A 235 -16.14 19.92 0.63
CA SER A 235 -15.35 20.73 1.55
C SER A 235 -14.08 21.26 0.87
N PRO A 236 -13.71 22.54 1.07
CA PRO A 236 -12.49 23.13 0.49
C PRO A 236 -11.23 22.32 0.81
N ALA A 237 -11.11 21.81 2.03
CA ALA A 237 -9.97 21.00 2.46
C ALA A 237 -9.87 19.67 1.67
N GLN A 238 -11.01 19.05 1.35
CA GLN A 238 -11.04 17.81 0.57
C GLN A 238 -10.71 18.09 -0.91
N VAL A 239 -11.20 19.18 -1.46
CA VAL A 239 -10.90 19.63 -2.83
C VAL A 239 -9.40 19.89 -2.98
N GLU A 240 -8.81 20.65 -2.05
CA GLU A 240 -7.37 20.94 -2.03
C GLU A 240 -6.53 19.66 -1.91
N ARG A 241 -6.88 18.77 -0.98
CA ARG A 241 -6.18 17.49 -0.80
C ARG A 241 -6.19 16.65 -2.10
N LEU A 242 -7.32 16.55 -2.78
CA LEU A 242 -7.42 15.82 -4.04
C LEU A 242 -6.69 16.52 -5.18
N ALA A 243 -6.69 17.86 -5.24
CA ALA A 243 -5.92 18.63 -6.20
C ALA A 243 -4.40 18.38 -6.00
N LYS A 244 -3.92 18.46 -4.75
CA LYS A 244 -2.53 18.16 -4.39
C LYS A 244 -2.16 16.71 -4.73
N ARG A 245 -3.06 15.75 -4.48
CA ARG A 245 -2.85 14.37 -4.87
C ARG A 245 -2.70 14.23 -6.40
N ARG A 246 -3.61 14.85 -7.19
CA ARG A 246 -3.54 14.83 -8.66
C ARG A 246 -2.23 15.44 -9.19
N SER A 247 -1.75 16.54 -8.59
CA SER A 247 -0.48 17.17 -9.00
C SER A 247 0.74 16.27 -8.78
N ARG A 248 0.70 15.38 -7.76
CA ARG A 248 1.74 14.36 -7.53
C ARG A 248 1.64 13.17 -8.50
N ILE A 249 0.42 12.81 -8.90
CA ILE A 249 0.16 11.68 -9.81
C ILE A 249 0.51 12.03 -11.26
N ALA A 250 0.24 13.24 -11.71
CA ALA A 250 0.36 13.63 -13.10
C ALA A 250 1.77 13.36 -13.72
N PRO A 251 2.89 13.72 -13.09
CA PRO A 251 4.22 13.42 -13.63
C PRO A 251 4.56 11.93 -13.64
N GLU A 252 4.00 11.15 -12.75
CA GLU A 252 4.14 9.69 -12.72
C GLU A 252 3.32 9.04 -13.84
N ALA A 253 2.06 9.46 -13.98
CA ALA A 253 1.16 8.95 -15.01
C ALA A 253 1.72 9.15 -16.43
N GLN A 254 2.41 10.25 -16.67
CA GLN A 254 3.09 10.53 -17.96
C GLN A 254 4.22 9.54 -18.29
N GLN A 255 4.79 8.88 -17.30
CA GLN A 255 5.83 7.87 -17.47
C GLN A 255 5.27 6.46 -17.69
N ALA A 256 3.97 6.23 -17.49
CA ALA A 256 3.33 4.96 -17.76
C ALA A 256 3.09 4.75 -19.26
N ASP A 257 3.14 3.50 -19.73
CA ASP A 257 2.75 3.17 -21.11
C ASP A 257 1.23 3.14 -21.25
N PHE A 258 0.54 2.81 -20.15
CA PHE A 258 -0.92 2.82 -20.06
C PHE A 258 -1.37 3.19 -18.64
N VAL A 259 -2.27 4.16 -18.54
CA VAL A 259 -2.95 4.49 -17.29
C VAL A 259 -4.37 3.96 -17.35
N LEU A 260 -4.67 2.97 -16.50
CA LEU A 260 -5.98 2.43 -16.30
C LEU A 260 -6.65 3.22 -15.16
N HIS A 261 -7.62 4.04 -15.51
CA HIS A 261 -8.33 4.87 -14.56
C HIS A 261 -9.68 4.24 -14.17
N ALA A 262 -9.90 4.02 -12.86
CA ALA A 262 -11.19 3.58 -12.36
C ALA A 262 -12.13 4.80 -12.18
N GLU A 263 -13.26 4.80 -12.89
CA GLU A 263 -14.22 5.91 -12.92
C GLU A 263 -15.09 5.93 -11.64
N LEU A 264 -14.47 6.19 -10.51
CA LEU A 264 -15.12 6.20 -9.21
C LEU A 264 -15.78 7.54 -8.90
N ALA A 265 -16.88 7.49 -8.13
CA ALA A 265 -17.50 8.68 -7.58
C ALA A 265 -16.55 9.43 -6.63
N TYR A 266 -16.83 10.70 -6.42
CA TYR A 266 -16.07 11.57 -5.54
C TYR A 266 -16.05 11.07 -4.10
N GLU A 267 -17.20 10.66 -3.56
CA GLU A 267 -17.33 10.17 -2.20
C GLU A 267 -16.74 8.75 -2.05
N ALA A 268 -16.11 8.51 -0.90
CA ALA A 268 -15.60 7.19 -0.55
C ALA A 268 -15.78 6.94 0.95
N ALA A 269 -16.22 5.75 1.30
CA ALA A 269 -16.46 5.36 2.67
C ALA A 269 -15.90 3.95 2.96
N PRO A 270 -15.39 3.68 4.17
CA PRO A 270 -14.91 2.36 4.56
C PRO A 270 -16.09 1.42 4.91
N THR A 271 -17.00 1.21 3.96
CA THR A 271 -18.18 0.35 4.12
C THR A 271 -18.18 -0.80 3.13
N SER A 272 -18.77 -1.93 3.52
CA SER A 272 -18.89 -3.10 2.64
C SER A 272 -19.66 -2.81 1.34
N SER A 273 -20.65 -1.89 1.38
CA SER A 273 -21.39 -1.44 0.19
C SER A 273 -20.50 -0.67 -0.76
N TYR A 274 -19.69 0.26 -0.23
CA TYR A 274 -18.73 1.01 -1.05
C TYR A 274 -17.67 0.11 -1.67
N PHE A 275 -17.15 -0.87 -0.91
CA PHE A 275 -16.15 -1.80 -1.43
C PHE A 275 -16.69 -2.65 -2.57
N ARG A 276 -17.96 -3.13 -2.47
CA ARG A 276 -18.61 -3.82 -3.61
C ARG A 276 -18.76 -2.91 -4.81
N TYR A 277 -19.23 -1.68 -4.60
CA TYR A 277 -19.32 -0.66 -5.65
C TYR A 277 -17.96 -0.41 -6.30
N ALA A 278 -16.92 -0.16 -5.53
CA ALA A 278 -15.57 0.13 -6.04
C ALA A 278 -15.03 -1.02 -6.89
N ARG A 279 -15.17 -2.28 -6.43
CA ARG A 279 -14.75 -3.46 -7.20
C ARG A 279 -15.47 -3.56 -8.54
N ALA A 280 -16.80 -3.44 -8.54
CA ALA A 280 -17.60 -3.50 -9.76
C ALA A 280 -17.23 -2.37 -10.73
N THR A 281 -17.06 -1.15 -10.23
CA THR A 281 -16.64 0.00 -11.03
C THR A 281 -15.24 -0.18 -11.60
N GLY A 282 -14.30 -0.72 -10.81
CA GLY A 282 -12.95 -1.04 -11.27
C GLY A 282 -12.96 -2.06 -12.40
N GLU A 283 -13.74 -3.12 -12.27
CA GLU A 283 -13.92 -4.14 -13.31
C GLU A 283 -14.53 -3.54 -14.59
N GLN A 284 -15.62 -2.79 -14.46
CA GLN A 284 -16.28 -2.15 -15.61
C GLN A 284 -15.32 -1.18 -16.33
N SER A 285 -14.60 -0.35 -15.57
CA SER A 285 -13.64 0.61 -16.12
C SER A 285 -12.49 -0.10 -16.85
N ALA A 286 -11.98 -1.21 -16.28
CA ALA A 286 -10.94 -2.00 -16.91
C ALA A 286 -11.41 -2.68 -18.20
N ARG A 287 -12.61 -3.30 -18.19
CA ARG A 287 -13.19 -3.90 -19.41
C ARG A 287 -13.36 -2.90 -20.54
N LYS A 288 -13.82 -1.69 -20.22
CA LYS A 288 -13.96 -0.59 -21.21
C LYS A 288 -12.62 -0.19 -21.82
N GLN A 289 -11.53 -0.17 -21.03
CA GLN A 289 -10.20 0.26 -21.45
C GLN A 289 -9.33 -0.89 -21.99
N LEU A 290 -9.73 -2.15 -21.79
CA LEU A 290 -8.96 -3.35 -22.17
C LEU A 290 -8.59 -3.39 -23.66
N PRO A 291 -9.47 -3.07 -24.63
CA PRO A 291 -9.08 -3.10 -26.03
C PRO A 291 -7.92 -2.17 -26.36
N ALA A 292 -7.91 -0.97 -25.77
CA ALA A 292 -6.82 -0.01 -25.94
C ALA A 292 -5.52 -0.49 -25.26
N LEU A 293 -5.60 -1.08 -24.05
CA LEU A 293 -4.46 -1.68 -23.37
C LEU A 293 -3.84 -2.80 -24.20
N LEU A 294 -4.66 -3.72 -24.73
CA LEU A 294 -4.18 -4.83 -25.56
C LEU A 294 -3.51 -4.33 -26.86
N ALA A 295 -4.03 -3.25 -27.45
CA ALA A 295 -3.40 -2.64 -28.61
C ALA A 295 -2.02 -2.06 -28.27
N ARG A 296 -1.87 -1.41 -27.12
CA ARG A 296 -0.59 -0.86 -26.64
C ARG A 296 0.42 -1.96 -26.30
N LEU A 297 -0.01 -3.05 -25.66
CA LEU A 297 0.86 -4.22 -25.37
C LEU A 297 1.39 -4.84 -26.66
N ARG A 298 0.51 -5.05 -27.65
CA ARG A 298 0.92 -5.55 -28.97
C ARG A 298 1.92 -4.64 -29.67
N ALA A 299 1.71 -3.33 -29.63
CA ALA A 299 2.62 -2.35 -30.20
C ALA A 299 4.00 -2.30 -29.50
N ALA A 300 4.08 -2.80 -28.26
CA ALA A 300 5.32 -2.95 -27.48
C ALA A 300 5.93 -4.37 -27.58
N ASP A 301 5.47 -5.22 -28.50
CA ASP A 301 5.88 -6.63 -28.65
C ASP A 301 5.75 -7.45 -27.35
N ILE A 302 4.68 -7.19 -26.60
CA ILE A 302 4.36 -7.95 -25.40
C ILE A 302 3.21 -8.92 -25.74
N SER A 303 3.53 -10.20 -25.74
CA SER A 303 2.55 -11.26 -25.92
C SER A 303 1.68 -11.40 -24.68
N VAL A 304 0.39 -11.62 -24.91
CA VAL A 304 -0.61 -11.94 -23.89
C VAL A 304 -0.95 -13.41 -24.06
N SER A 305 -0.95 -14.16 -22.97
CA SER A 305 -1.28 -15.60 -23.00
C SER A 305 -2.71 -15.81 -23.53
N ALA A 306 -2.94 -16.88 -24.30
CA ALA A 306 -4.28 -17.20 -24.75
C ALA A 306 -5.20 -17.39 -23.53
N MET A 307 -6.38 -16.75 -23.54
CA MET A 307 -7.36 -16.91 -22.46
C MET A 307 -7.60 -18.40 -22.21
N HIS A 308 -7.33 -18.85 -20.98
CA HIS A 308 -7.88 -20.12 -20.53
C HIS A 308 -9.41 -19.95 -20.43
N LYS A 309 -10.14 -20.59 -21.35
CA LYS A 309 -11.60 -20.67 -21.32
C LYS A 309 -12.06 -21.55 -20.17
#